data_ceeb2e822cc920a9b6589f24a759bfc4
#
_entry.id   ceeb2e822cc920a9b6589f24a759bfc4
#
_cell.length_a   1.000
_cell.length_b   1.000
_cell.length_c   1.000
_cell.angle_alpha   90.00
_cell.angle_beta   90.00
_cell.angle_gamma   90.00
#
_symmetry.space_group_name_H-M   'P 1'
#
loop_
_entity.id
_entity.type
_entity.pdbx_description
1 polymer ?
#
loop_
_entity_poly.entity_id
_entity_poly.type
_entity_poly.pdbx_seq_one_letter_code
_entity_poly.pdbx_strand_id
1 'polypeptide(L)'
;MSEKKMTMGVIIGNRGFFPDQLAKVGREEMIQALAKAGMDCVVLGPDDSKHGAVETHEEAKRCAALFQKNRERLDGVIVSLPNFGDERAIADTMRLSKLDVPVLVQATPDDAKKMTILHRRDSFCGKMSACNNLRQYGIPYSLTRLHTVSPDSEDFQKDLAWFAAVCRVANGMRNLRVGSIGARPTAFNTVRCSEKLLEAHGISTETLDLSEVFGRIAKLKDDHAGVQGKLAEIKKYVTTGGVPDAALMKMAKLGYVVDDWMKQTDVKVSAVQCWTSMEEYFGVVPCTIMSMMSNNLLPAACEVDVCGTLSMHALALASQTPSALLDWNNNYGDDPDKAVCFHCSNLPKHFFQDVRMDFQEIIAGTVGKDNTFGTVVGRVKPGAMSFARFSTDDTAGVIRGYVGEGSFTSDALNTFGGVGVVQIAELQKLLHYICENGFEHHVAANFSTTAAAVYEAAVRYLGWQMHWHGN
;
A
#
# COMPACT_ATOMS: atom_id res chain seq x y z
N MET A 1 -19.60 -0.68 -5.89
CA MET A 1 -18.98 -0.48 -7.23
C MET A 1 -18.27 -1.78 -7.57
N SER A 2 -18.38 -2.31 -8.80
CA SER A 2 -17.53 -3.44 -9.21
C SER A 2 -16.07 -2.98 -9.12
N GLU A 3 -15.22 -3.75 -8.43
CA GLU A 3 -13.78 -3.47 -8.41
C GLU A 3 -13.28 -3.32 -9.86
N LYS A 4 -12.59 -2.21 -10.14
CA LYS A 4 -11.94 -2.00 -11.43
C LYS A 4 -10.91 -3.11 -11.62
N LYS A 5 -11.11 -3.96 -12.63
CA LYS A 5 -10.11 -4.97 -12.98
C LYS A 5 -8.79 -4.32 -13.34
N MET A 6 -7.71 -4.88 -12.83
CA MET A 6 -6.35 -4.46 -13.20
C MET A 6 -6.10 -4.74 -14.68
N THR A 7 -5.53 -3.78 -15.38
CA THR A 7 -5.25 -3.88 -16.82
C THR A 7 -3.75 -3.75 -17.07
N MET A 8 -3.18 -4.77 -17.74
CA MET A 8 -1.76 -4.79 -18.11
C MET A 8 -1.55 -4.47 -19.59
N GLY A 9 -0.62 -3.55 -19.90
CA GLY A 9 -0.05 -3.47 -21.24
C GLY A 9 0.86 -4.67 -21.46
N VAL A 10 0.83 -5.29 -22.64
CA VAL A 10 1.69 -6.43 -22.93
C VAL A 10 2.51 -6.17 -24.18
N ILE A 11 3.84 -6.28 -24.05
CA ILE A 11 4.80 -6.26 -25.15
C ILE A 11 5.28 -7.70 -25.38
N ILE A 12 5.01 -8.25 -26.53
CA ILE A 12 5.56 -9.55 -26.96
C ILE A 12 6.81 -9.28 -27.78
N GLY A 13 7.98 -9.60 -27.21
CA GLY A 13 9.25 -9.42 -27.92
C GLY A 13 9.47 -10.51 -28.98
N ASN A 14 9.92 -10.13 -30.17
CA ASN A 14 10.37 -11.04 -31.21
C ASN A 14 11.67 -10.52 -31.83
N ARG A 15 12.48 -11.42 -32.39
CA ARG A 15 13.69 -11.04 -33.16
C ARG A 15 13.69 -11.81 -34.50
N GLY A 16 13.85 -11.10 -35.60
CA GLY A 16 13.55 -11.52 -36.95
C GLY A 16 14.19 -12.83 -37.49
N PHE A 17 15.28 -13.27 -36.89
CA PHE A 17 15.94 -14.52 -37.26
C PHE A 17 15.69 -15.66 -36.24
N PHE A 18 14.88 -15.40 -35.19
CA PHE A 18 14.38 -16.43 -34.28
C PHE A 18 13.04 -16.98 -34.76
N PRO A 19 12.64 -18.19 -34.33
CA PRO A 19 11.34 -18.76 -34.72
C PRO A 19 10.18 -17.86 -34.25
N ASP A 20 9.57 -17.16 -35.19
CA ASP A 20 8.46 -16.24 -34.96
C ASP A 20 7.18 -16.92 -34.46
N GLN A 21 7.01 -18.20 -34.78
CA GLN A 21 5.92 -19.01 -34.26
C GLN A 21 5.93 -19.09 -32.73
N LEU A 22 7.11 -18.96 -32.08
CA LEU A 22 7.22 -18.91 -30.62
C LEU A 22 6.61 -17.60 -30.05
N ALA A 23 6.71 -16.48 -30.79
CA ALA A 23 6.07 -15.25 -30.41
C ALA A 23 4.54 -15.36 -30.51
N LYS A 24 3.99 -16.01 -31.51
CA LYS A 24 2.55 -16.29 -31.65
C LYS A 24 2.02 -17.08 -30.46
N VAL A 25 2.64 -18.21 -30.15
CA VAL A 25 2.25 -19.08 -29.03
C VAL A 25 2.39 -18.35 -27.69
N GLY A 26 3.54 -17.68 -27.45
CA GLY A 26 3.79 -16.96 -26.22
C GLY A 26 2.82 -15.78 -25.99
N ARG A 27 2.33 -15.15 -27.07
CA ARG A 27 1.28 -14.14 -26.98
C ARG A 27 -0.04 -14.74 -26.45
N GLU A 28 -0.44 -15.87 -26.99
CA GLU A 28 -1.66 -16.56 -26.58
C GLU A 28 -1.56 -17.05 -25.13
N GLU A 29 -0.42 -17.65 -24.76
CA GLU A 29 -0.12 -18.10 -23.38
C GLU A 29 -0.16 -16.94 -22.39
N MET A 30 0.42 -15.78 -22.72
CA MET A 30 0.43 -14.61 -21.85
C MET A 30 -0.98 -14.04 -21.65
N ILE A 31 -1.80 -13.93 -22.69
CA ILE A 31 -3.19 -13.49 -22.60
C ILE A 31 -3.99 -14.42 -21.68
N GLN A 32 -3.80 -15.73 -21.83
CA GLN A 32 -4.47 -16.74 -20.99
C GLN A 32 -4.01 -16.64 -19.53
N ALA A 33 -2.71 -16.45 -19.29
CA ALA A 33 -2.16 -16.29 -17.94
C ALA A 33 -2.76 -15.06 -17.22
N LEU A 34 -2.88 -13.94 -17.92
CA LEU A 34 -3.51 -12.72 -17.37
C LEU A 34 -5.01 -12.93 -17.11
N ALA A 35 -5.72 -13.56 -18.04
CA ALA A 35 -7.13 -13.88 -17.85
C ALA A 35 -7.35 -14.81 -16.63
N LYS A 36 -6.48 -15.81 -16.42
CA LYS A 36 -6.49 -16.69 -15.25
C LYS A 36 -6.23 -15.92 -13.95
N ALA A 37 -5.38 -14.89 -13.99
CA ALA A 37 -5.13 -13.99 -12.86
C ALA A 37 -6.25 -12.96 -12.64
N GLY A 38 -7.33 -12.98 -13.44
CA GLY A 38 -8.44 -12.01 -13.35
C GLY A 38 -8.10 -10.62 -13.89
N MET A 39 -7.04 -10.49 -14.69
CA MET A 39 -6.56 -9.22 -15.24
C MET A 39 -7.02 -9.05 -16.71
N ASP A 40 -7.27 -7.81 -17.09
CA ASP A 40 -7.44 -7.43 -18.49
C ASP A 40 -6.07 -7.11 -19.11
N CYS A 41 -5.96 -7.18 -20.45
CA CYS A 41 -4.73 -6.79 -21.14
C CYS A 41 -4.98 -5.90 -22.35
N VAL A 42 -3.99 -5.06 -22.65
CA VAL A 42 -3.88 -4.26 -23.85
C VAL A 42 -2.63 -4.72 -24.59
N VAL A 43 -2.81 -5.36 -25.74
CA VAL A 43 -1.74 -5.98 -26.53
C VAL A 43 -2.03 -5.76 -28.02
N LEU A 44 -1.00 -5.67 -28.86
CA LEU A 44 -1.18 -5.60 -30.32
C LEU A 44 -1.99 -6.79 -30.82
N GLY A 45 -2.92 -6.53 -31.72
CA GLY A 45 -3.64 -7.58 -32.45
C GLY A 45 -2.68 -8.43 -33.31
N PRO A 46 -3.03 -9.67 -33.63
CA PRO A 46 -2.16 -10.55 -34.40
C PRO A 46 -1.84 -10.02 -35.82
N ASP A 47 -2.69 -9.13 -36.36
CA ASP A 47 -2.55 -8.51 -37.67
C ASP A 47 -1.97 -7.08 -37.60
N ASP A 48 -1.81 -6.48 -36.41
CA ASP A 48 -1.21 -5.15 -36.24
C ASP A 48 0.31 -5.16 -36.45
N SER A 49 0.94 -6.32 -36.29
CA SER A 49 2.34 -6.62 -36.55
C SER A 49 2.50 -8.13 -36.73
N LYS A 50 3.72 -8.60 -36.98
CA LYS A 50 3.96 -10.04 -37.13
C LYS A 50 3.57 -10.78 -35.83
N HIS A 51 2.43 -11.46 -35.84
CA HIS A 51 1.83 -12.16 -34.69
C HIS A 51 1.51 -11.25 -33.47
N GLY A 52 1.36 -9.95 -33.65
CA GLY A 52 1.16 -9.01 -32.55
C GLY A 52 2.42 -8.81 -31.70
N ALA A 53 3.59 -9.16 -32.20
CA ALA A 53 4.88 -8.97 -31.54
C ALA A 53 5.53 -7.63 -31.91
N VAL A 54 6.58 -7.26 -31.18
CA VAL A 54 7.37 -6.05 -31.42
C VAL A 54 8.80 -6.45 -31.74
N GLU A 55 9.26 -6.06 -32.93
CA GLU A 55 10.56 -6.42 -33.48
C GLU A 55 11.27 -5.20 -34.11
N THR A 56 10.48 -4.29 -34.69
CA THR A 56 10.98 -3.13 -35.41
C THR A 56 10.57 -1.82 -34.72
N HIS A 57 11.24 -0.71 -35.10
CA HIS A 57 10.88 0.62 -34.61
C HIS A 57 9.44 1.02 -34.99
N GLU A 58 8.95 0.63 -36.18
CA GLU A 58 7.58 0.92 -36.59
C GLU A 58 6.54 0.14 -35.76
N GLU A 59 6.82 -1.09 -35.40
CA GLU A 59 5.97 -1.88 -34.50
C GLU A 59 6.02 -1.32 -33.07
N ALA A 60 7.19 -0.88 -32.61
CA ALA A 60 7.33 -0.17 -31.33
C ALA A 60 6.45 1.09 -31.28
N LYS A 61 6.41 1.90 -32.36
CA LYS A 61 5.52 3.07 -32.47
C LYS A 61 4.03 2.67 -32.37
N ARG A 62 3.63 1.59 -33.07
CA ARG A 62 2.24 1.11 -33.04
C ARG A 62 1.86 0.68 -31.64
N CYS A 63 2.70 -0.12 -30.98
CA CYS A 63 2.47 -0.58 -29.62
C CYS A 63 2.42 0.61 -28.63
N ALA A 64 3.35 1.56 -28.76
CA ALA A 64 3.35 2.77 -27.93
C ALA A 64 2.08 3.62 -28.14
N ALA A 65 1.61 3.76 -29.38
CA ALA A 65 0.36 4.48 -29.70
C ALA A 65 -0.87 3.77 -29.07
N LEU A 66 -0.90 2.43 -29.13
CA LEU A 66 -1.93 1.64 -28.48
C LEU A 66 -1.94 1.88 -26.97
N PHE A 67 -0.77 1.90 -26.33
CA PHE A 67 -0.63 2.15 -24.90
C PHE A 67 -1.04 3.60 -24.54
N GLN A 68 -0.63 4.59 -25.33
CA GLN A 68 -1.05 5.98 -25.12
C GLN A 68 -2.57 6.15 -25.19
N LYS A 69 -3.23 5.50 -26.13
CA LYS A 69 -4.70 5.51 -26.27
C LYS A 69 -5.40 4.92 -25.04
N ASN A 70 -4.76 3.97 -24.33
CA ASN A 70 -5.32 3.28 -23.18
C ASN A 70 -4.67 3.69 -21.85
N ARG A 71 -3.89 4.78 -21.80
CA ARG A 71 -3.04 5.14 -20.65
C ARG A 71 -3.79 5.20 -19.31
N GLU A 72 -5.01 5.72 -19.30
CA GLU A 72 -5.83 5.86 -18.08
C GLU A 72 -6.33 4.51 -17.53
N ARG A 73 -6.20 3.45 -18.32
CA ARG A 73 -6.59 2.10 -17.91
C ARG A 73 -5.41 1.24 -17.49
N LEU A 74 -4.20 1.57 -17.96
CA LEU A 74 -3.02 0.74 -17.75
C LEU A 74 -2.48 0.90 -16.33
N ASP A 75 -2.45 -0.18 -15.58
CA ASP A 75 -1.91 -0.23 -14.23
C ASP A 75 -0.43 -0.67 -14.21
N GLY A 76 0.04 -1.38 -15.24
CA GLY A 76 1.42 -1.82 -15.42
C GLY A 76 1.66 -2.34 -16.83
N VAL A 77 2.91 -2.69 -17.13
CA VAL A 77 3.30 -3.29 -18.41
C VAL A 77 4.07 -4.58 -18.16
N ILE A 78 3.77 -5.62 -18.95
CA ILE A 78 4.52 -6.88 -18.98
C ILE A 78 5.26 -6.97 -20.29
N VAL A 79 6.58 -7.07 -20.21
CA VAL A 79 7.45 -7.45 -21.33
C VAL A 79 7.60 -8.96 -21.29
N SER A 80 7.03 -9.64 -22.28
CA SER A 80 7.12 -11.10 -22.43
C SER A 80 8.08 -11.45 -23.55
N LEU A 81 9.02 -12.33 -23.24
CA LEU A 81 10.02 -12.84 -24.16
C LEU A 81 9.80 -14.32 -24.43
N PRO A 82 8.98 -14.66 -25.45
CA PRO A 82 8.79 -16.04 -25.90
C PRO A 82 10.01 -16.61 -26.65
N ASN A 83 10.82 -15.71 -27.22
CA ASN A 83 12.15 -15.97 -27.77
C ASN A 83 13.08 -14.82 -27.34
N PHE A 84 14.26 -14.69 -27.97
CA PHE A 84 15.27 -13.67 -27.61
C PHE A 84 14.69 -12.25 -27.54
N GLY A 85 13.80 -11.88 -28.47
CA GLY A 85 13.22 -10.54 -28.56
C GLY A 85 14.19 -9.47 -29.10
N ASP A 86 13.65 -8.37 -29.61
CA ASP A 86 14.45 -7.20 -29.97
C ASP A 86 14.45 -6.18 -28.82
N GLU A 87 15.59 -6.05 -28.14
CA GLU A 87 15.73 -5.21 -26.95
C GLU A 87 15.48 -3.73 -27.23
N ARG A 88 15.86 -3.26 -28.42
CA ARG A 88 15.66 -1.87 -28.83
C ARG A 88 14.18 -1.56 -29.07
N ALA A 89 13.48 -2.43 -29.79
CA ALA A 89 12.06 -2.24 -30.07
C ALA A 89 11.22 -2.29 -28.78
N ILE A 90 11.57 -3.16 -27.82
CA ILE A 90 10.96 -3.21 -26.50
C ILE A 90 11.17 -1.89 -25.74
N ALA A 91 12.42 -1.42 -25.63
CA ALA A 91 12.74 -0.20 -24.92
C ALA A 91 12.16 1.05 -25.62
N ASP A 92 12.16 1.10 -26.97
CA ASP A 92 11.50 2.15 -27.75
C ASP A 92 9.98 2.19 -27.50
N THR A 93 9.32 1.04 -27.38
CA THR A 93 7.89 0.99 -27.03
C THR A 93 7.62 1.70 -25.71
N MET A 94 8.39 1.41 -24.69
CA MET A 94 8.22 2.04 -23.38
C MET A 94 8.55 3.54 -23.44
N ARG A 95 9.67 3.91 -24.04
CA ARG A 95 10.10 5.31 -24.19
C ARG A 95 9.08 6.16 -24.95
N LEU A 96 8.54 5.65 -26.06
CA LEU A 96 7.58 6.34 -26.91
C LEU A 96 6.19 6.42 -26.29
N SER A 97 5.78 5.41 -25.50
CA SER A 97 4.50 5.41 -24.81
C SER A 97 4.41 6.48 -23.72
N LYS A 98 5.55 6.90 -23.16
CA LYS A 98 5.62 7.85 -22.03
C LYS A 98 4.69 7.44 -20.86
N LEU A 99 4.57 6.15 -20.63
CA LEU A 99 3.85 5.62 -19.47
C LEU A 99 4.75 5.70 -18.23
N ASP A 100 4.17 6.11 -17.14
CA ASP A 100 4.80 6.09 -15.82
C ASP A 100 4.11 5.02 -14.95
N VAL A 101 4.23 3.76 -15.37
CA VAL A 101 3.67 2.58 -14.67
C VAL A 101 4.75 1.52 -14.50
N PRO A 102 4.62 0.63 -13.49
CA PRO A 102 5.57 -0.46 -13.31
C PRO A 102 5.67 -1.38 -14.53
N VAL A 103 6.87 -1.94 -14.72
CA VAL A 103 7.20 -2.86 -15.82
C VAL A 103 7.71 -4.17 -15.25
N LEU A 104 7.11 -5.31 -15.66
CA LEU A 104 7.60 -6.65 -15.33
C LEU A 104 8.25 -7.28 -16.56
N VAL A 105 9.46 -7.83 -16.42
CA VAL A 105 10.13 -8.54 -17.52
C VAL A 105 10.12 -10.04 -17.26
N GLN A 106 9.44 -10.78 -18.12
CA GLN A 106 9.31 -12.25 -18.11
C GLN A 106 10.02 -12.85 -19.32
N ALA A 107 10.65 -14.00 -19.16
CA ALA A 107 11.21 -14.83 -20.22
C ALA A 107 10.72 -16.27 -20.10
N THR A 108 10.36 -16.88 -21.24
CA THR A 108 9.86 -18.25 -21.27
C THR A 108 11.02 -19.26 -21.32
N PRO A 109 11.02 -20.33 -20.50
CA PRO A 109 12.10 -21.30 -20.46
C PRO A 109 12.21 -22.10 -21.76
N ASP A 110 13.44 -22.50 -22.10
CA ASP A 110 13.69 -23.50 -23.12
C ASP A 110 13.31 -24.92 -22.64
N ASP A 111 12.83 -25.75 -23.55
CA ASP A 111 12.64 -27.19 -23.34
C ASP A 111 13.93 -27.92 -23.74
N ALA A 112 14.64 -28.48 -22.77
CA ALA A 112 15.89 -29.20 -23.02
C ALA A 112 15.77 -30.36 -24.03
N LYS A 113 14.54 -30.85 -24.30
CA LYS A 113 14.25 -31.87 -25.29
C LYS A 113 13.97 -31.31 -26.69
N LYS A 114 13.85 -29.98 -26.83
CA LYS A 114 13.48 -29.27 -28.05
C LYS A 114 14.47 -28.14 -28.37
N MET A 115 15.76 -28.47 -28.46
CA MET A 115 16.82 -27.47 -28.63
C MET A 115 17.25 -27.34 -30.12
N THR A 116 16.37 -27.62 -31.06
CA THR A 116 16.63 -27.35 -32.48
C THR A 116 16.46 -25.88 -32.82
N ILE A 117 16.98 -25.44 -33.96
CA ILE A 117 16.86 -24.04 -34.44
C ILE A 117 15.40 -23.56 -34.47
N LEU A 118 14.44 -24.47 -34.75
CA LEU A 118 13.02 -24.11 -34.80
C LEU A 118 12.32 -24.01 -33.46
N HIS A 119 12.96 -24.45 -32.38
CA HIS A 119 12.33 -24.56 -31.07
C HIS A 119 13.09 -23.80 -29.95
N ARG A 120 14.38 -23.53 -30.18
CA ARG A 120 15.24 -22.84 -29.21
C ARG A 120 14.80 -21.39 -29.07
N ARG A 121 14.58 -20.96 -27.82
CA ARG A 121 14.04 -19.64 -27.47
C ARG A 121 15.12 -18.59 -27.23
N ASP A 122 16.17 -18.95 -26.49
CA ASP A 122 17.21 -18.03 -25.98
C ASP A 122 16.61 -16.82 -25.23
N SER A 123 15.43 -16.98 -24.63
CA SER A 123 14.67 -15.90 -24.00
C SER A 123 15.39 -15.32 -22.77
N PHE A 124 16.16 -16.13 -22.05
CA PHE A 124 16.95 -15.63 -20.91
C PHE A 124 18.03 -14.63 -21.36
N CYS A 125 18.75 -14.94 -22.44
CA CYS A 125 19.67 -14.00 -23.08
C CYS A 125 18.94 -12.71 -23.48
N GLY A 126 17.79 -12.86 -24.11
CA GLY A 126 16.94 -11.73 -24.49
C GLY A 126 16.46 -10.89 -23.30
N LYS A 127 16.12 -11.54 -22.17
CA LYS A 127 15.75 -10.84 -20.93
C LYS A 127 16.87 -9.94 -20.43
N MET A 128 18.09 -10.43 -20.39
CA MET A 128 19.25 -9.62 -20.01
C MET A 128 19.45 -8.42 -20.94
N SER A 129 19.32 -8.63 -22.25
CA SER A 129 19.45 -7.57 -23.26
C SER A 129 18.33 -6.53 -23.15
N ALA A 130 17.09 -6.97 -22.99
CA ALA A 130 15.95 -6.08 -22.80
C ALA A 130 16.10 -5.25 -21.49
N CYS A 131 16.46 -5.87 -20.38
CA CYS A 131 16.72 -5.19 -19.13
C CYS A 131 17.86 -4.15 -19.25
N ASN A 132 18.95 -4.50 -19.96
CA ASN A 132 20.05 -3.58 -20.24
C ASN A 132 19.57 -2.34 -21.01
N ASN A 133 18.76 -2.51 -22.05
CA ASN A 133 18.23 -1.39 -22.83
C ASN A 133 17.24 -0.53 -22.03
N LEU A 134 16.30 -1.15 -21.28
CA LEU A 134 15.40 -0.41 -20.40
C LEU A 134 16.19 0.47 -19.42
N ARG A 135 17.25 -0.08 -18.81
CA ARG A 135 18.12 0.67 -17.90
C ARG A 135 18.82 1.84 -18.60
N GLN A 136 19.31 1.65 -19.83
CA GLN A 136 19.95 2.74 -20.62
C GLN A 136 18.99 3.91 -20.88
N TYR A 137 17.71 3.64 -20.99
CA TYR A 137 16.69 4.68 -21.15
C TYR A 137 16.11 5.20 -19.82
N GLY A 138 16.66 4.75 -18.69
CA GLY A 138 16.17 5.16 -17.35
C GLY A 138 14.79 4.64 -17.00
N ILE A 139 14.34 3.56 -17.65
CA ILE A 139 13.04 2.94 -17.41
C ILE A 139 13.19 1.91 -16.28
N PRO A 140 12.55 2.10 -15.13
CA PRO A 140 12.57 1.13 -14.05
C PRO A 140 11.77 -0.12 -14.42
N TYR A 141 12.24 -1.28 -13.95
CA TYR A 141 11.56 -2.57 -14.18
C TYR A 141 11.77 -3.51 -13.02
N SER A 142 10.81 -4.41 -12.85
CA SER A 142 10.84 -5.55 -11.95
C SER A 142 11.10 -6.85 -12.71
N LEU A 143 11.56 -7.86 -11.99
CA LEU A 143 11.85 -9.19 -12.55
C LEU A 143 10.95 -10.25 -11.94
N THR A 144 10.61 -11.27 -12.73
CA THR A 144 10.04 -12.51 -12.19
C THR A 144 11.00 -13.17 -11.21
N ARG A 145 10.49 -13.85 -10.20
CA ARG A 145 11.30 -14.52 -9.17
C ARG A 145 12.34 -15.48 -9.75
N LEU A 146 11.93 -16.27 -10.73
CA LEU A 146 12.84 -17.10 -11.52
C LEU A 146 13.34 -16.35 -12.75
N HIS A 147 14.57 -16.59 -13.20
CA HIS A 147 15.13 -15.94 -14.40
C HIS A 147 14.33 -16.27 -15.67
N THR A 148 13.78 -17.47 -15.76
CA THR A 148 12.77 -17.87 -16.74
C THR A 148 11.59 -18.53 -16.04
N VAL A 149 10.39 -18.27 -16.51
CA VAL A 149 9.15 -18.85 -15.96
C VAL A 149 8.11 -18.97 -17.07
N SER A 150 7.46 -20.14 -17.17
CA SER A 150 6.41 -20.35 -18.16
C SER A 150 5.14 -19.56 -17.80
N PRO A 151 4.48 -18.89 -18.76
CA PRO A 151 3.25 -18.13 -18.50
C PRO A 151 2.11 -18.96 -17.90
N ASP A 152 2.04 -20.26 -18.19
CA ASP A 152 1.00 -21.17 -17.71
C ASP A 152 1.27 -21.73 -16.29
N SER A 153 2.46 -21.48 -15.73
CA SER A 153 2.90 -22.04 -14.45
C SER A 153 2.25 -21.35 -13.25
N GLU A 154 2.16 -22.08 -12.14
CA GLU A 154 1.74 -21.50 -10.84
C GLU A 154 2.73 -20.47 -10.33
N ASP A 155 4.04 -20.63 -10.58
CA ASP A 155 5.04 -19.66 -10.18
C ASP A 155 4.83 -18.32 -10.89
N PHE A 156 4.44 -18.31 -12.16
CA PHE A 156 4.11 -17.08 -12.85
C PHE A 156 2.80 -16.45 -12.32
N GLN A 157 1.83 -17.25 -11.92
CA GLN A 157 0.62 -16.71 -11.24
C GLN A 157 0.98 -16.00 -9.92
N LYS A 158 1.96 -16.52 -9.16
CA LYS A 158 2.49 -15.84 -7.95
C LYS A 158 3.22 -14.55 -8.32
N ASP A 159 4.04 -14.57 -9.39
CA ASP A 159 4.71 -13.36 -9.89
C ASP A 159 3.69 -12.28 -10.32
N LEU A 160 2.59 -12.68 -11.00
CA LEU A 160 1.51 -11.75 -11.38
C LEU A 160 0.80 -11.16 -10.15
N ALA A 161 0.49 -11.96 -9.13
CA ALA A 161 -0.13 -11.50 -7.91
C ALA A 161 0.78 -10.50 -7.15
N TRP A 162 2.07 -10.80 -7.05
CA TRP A 162 3.06 -9.91 -6.48
C TRP A 162 3.20 -8.61 -7.28
N PHE A 163 3.31 -8.72 -8.61
CA PHE A 163 3.46 -7.54 -9.47
C PHE A 163 2.20 -6.65 -9.46
N ALA A 164 1.02 -7.25 -9.35
CA ALA A 164 -0.22 -6.51 -9.13
C ALA A 164 -0.17 -5.67 -7.85
N ALA A 165 0.37 -6.22 -6.76
CA ALA A 165 0.58 -5.48 -5.52
C ALA A 165 1.60 -4.34 -5.71
N VAL A 166 2.71 -4.57 -6.42
CA VAL A 166 3.67 -3.52 -6.80
C VAL A 166 2.99 -2.39 -7.57
N CYS A 167 2.17 -2.72 -8.56
CA CYS A 167 1.43 -1.74 -9.35
C CYS A 167 0.47 -0.91 -8.48
N ARG A 168 -0.29 -1.55 -7.58
CA ARG A 168 -1.20 -0.83 -6.68
C ARG A 168 -0.45 0.15 -5.79
N VAL A 169 0.67 -0.26 -5.19
CA VAL A 169 1.47 0.62 -4.33
C VAL A 169 2.07 1.77 -5.14
N ALA A 170 2.78 1.48 -6.23
CA ALA A 170 3.44 2.50 -7.03
C ALA A 170 2.46 3.54 -7.57
N ASN A 171 1.32 3.09 -8.13
CA ASN A 171 0.32 4.00 -8.70
C ASN A 171 -0.51 4.71 -7.62
N GLY A 172 -0.83 4.03 -6.52
CA GLY A 172 -1.64 4.59 -5.44
C GLY A 172 -0.91 5.60 -4.56
N MET A 173 0.44 5.54 -4.51
CA MET A 173 1.26 6.53 -3.79
C MET A 173 1.53 7.78 -4.63
N ARG A 174 1.44 7.70 -5.96
CA ARG A 174 1.59 8.85 -6.85
C ARG A 174 0.35 9.72 -6.81
N ASN A 175 0.54 11.04 -6.76
CA ASN A 175 -0.55 12.03 -6.71
C ASN A 175 -1.53 11.82 -5.54
N LEU A 176 -1.04 11.24 -4.45
CA LEU A 176 -1.84 11.00 -3.24
C LEU A 176 -2.10 12.32 -2.51
N ARG A 177 -3.35 12.51 -2.05
CA ARG A 177 -3.71 13.60 -1.14
C ARG A 177 -3.98 13.04 0.24
N VAL A 178 -3.22 13.51 1.22
CA VAL A 178 -3.30 13.10 2.63
C VAL A 178 -4.00 14.19 3.43
N GLY A 179 -5.05 13.85 4.16
CA GLY A 179 -5.71 14.77 5.07
C GLY A 179 -4.92 14.91 6.37
N SER A 180 -4.60 16.14 6.76
CA SER A 180 -4.02 16.48 8.06
C SER A 180 -5.08 17.18 8.89
N ILE A 181 -5.68 16.49 9.87
CA ILE A 181 -6.81 16.99 10.65
C ILE A 181 -6.33 17.39 12.03
N GLY A 182 -6.31 18.68 12.32
CA GLY A 182 -5.75 19.29 13.52
C GLY A 182 -4.25 19.50 13.43
N ALA A 183 -3.62 19.70 14.57
CA ALA A 183 -2.20 19.92 14.71
C ALA A 183 -1.51 18.72 15.39
N ARG A 184 -0.27 18.46 15.01
CA ARG A 184 0.58 17.51 15.73
C ARG A 184 0.68 17.94 17.21
N PRO A 185 0.51 17.03 18.19
CA PRO A 185 0.70 17.36 19.60
C PRO A 185 2.08 17.96 19.88
N THR A 186 2.17 19.01 20.70
CA THR A 186 3.39 19.80 20.90
C THR A 186 4.60 18.96 21.32
N ALA A 187 4.41 17.99 22.23
CA ALA A 187 5.48 17.13 22.72
C ALA A 187 5.89 16.02 21.76
N PHE A 188 5.18 15.86 20.63
CA PHE A 188 5.31 14.69 19.73
C PHE A 188 6.15 15.00 18.48
N ASN A 189 7.38 15.49 18.70
CA ASN A 189 8.29 15.84 17.60
C ASN A 189 8.69 14.66 16.71
N THR A 190 8.55 13.44 17.20
CA THR A 190 8.95 12.22 16.49
C THR A 190 8.20 12.03 15.18
N VAL A 191 6.96 12.52 15.02
CA VAL A 191 6.15 12.37 13.81
C VAL A 191 6.19 13.57 12.86
N ARG A 192 7.16 14.48 13.01
CA ARG A 192 7.36 15.59 12.06
C ARG A 192 7.70 15.04 10.68
N CYS A 193 7.14 15.69 9.66
CA CYS A 193 7.44 15.36 8.26
C CYS A 193 7.68 16.63 7.43
N SER A 194 8.33 16.49 6.29
CA SER A 194 8.52 17.56 5.32
C SER A 194 7.45 17.48 4.23
N GLU A 195 6.44 18.35 4.31
CA GLU A 195 5.42 18.47 3.28
C GLU A 195 6.02 18.80 1.91
N LYS A 196 7.04 19.67 1.85
CA LYS A 196 7.72 20.03 0.60
C LYS A 196 8.43 18.83 -0.04
N LEU A 197 9.03 17.97 0.78
CA LEU A 197 9.66 16.76 0.27
C LEU A 197 8.62 15.75 -0.22
N LEU A 198 7.51 15.62 0.49
CA LEU A 198 6.39 14.79 0.05
C LEU A 198 5.81 15.29 -1.28
N GLU A 199 5.60 16.62 -1.43
CA GLU A 199 5.12 17.20 -2.69
C GLU A 199 6.09 17.00 -3.85
N ALA A 200 7.40 17.04 -3.63
CA ALA A 200 8.39 16.71 -4.65
C ALA A 200 8.27 15.25 -5.15
N HIS A 201 7.66 14.38 -4.36
CA HIS A 201 7.33 12.99 -4.71
C HIS A 201 5.86 12.79 -5.11
N GLY A 202 5.11 13.87 -5.36
CA GLY A 202 3.72 13.82 -5.81
C GLY A 202 2.69 13.56 -4.70
N ILE A 203 3.06 13.74 -3.44
CA ILE A 203 2.17 13.53 -2.28
C ILE A 203 1.88 14.90 -1.66
N SER A 204 0.63 15.33 -1.68
CA SER A 204 0.20 16.61 -1.08
C SER A 204 -0.54 16.41 0.24
N THR A 205 -0.42 17.40 1.13
CA THR A 205 -1.14 17.43 2.41
C THR A 205 -2.27 18.46 2.35
N GLU A 206 -3.49 18.05 2.66
CA GLU A 206 -4.66 18.91 2.80
C GLU A 206 -4.97 19.08 4.28
N THR A 207 -4.94 20.32 4.78
CA THR A 207 -5.09 20.60 6.22
C THR A 207 -6.51 21.02 6.56
N LEU A 208 -7.05 20.44 7.64
CA LEU A 208 -8.31 20.83 8.26
C LEU A 208 -8.09 21.19 9.73
N ASP A 209 -8.29 22.45 10.09
CA ASP A 209 -8.16 22.95 11.45
C ASP A 209 -9.26 22.41 12.37
N LEU A 210 -8.93 22.06 13.63
CA LEU A 210 -9.94 21.59 14.59
C LEU A 210 -11.02 22.62 14.92
N SER A 211 -10.70 23.92 14.87
CA SER A 211 -11.72 24.97 15.06
C SER A 211 -12.75 24.96 13.95
N GLU A 212 -12.34 24.67 12.72
CA GLU A 212 -13.27 24.49 11.59
C GLU A 212 -14.10 23.22 11.78
N VAL A 213 -13.49 22.10 12.19
CA VAL A 213 -14.23 20.86 12.52
C VAL A 213 -15.31 21.15 13.55
N PHE A 214 -14.96 21.78 14.67
CA PHE A 214 -15.92 22.10 15.73
C PHE A 214 -16.98 23.10 15.28
N GLY A 215 -16.60 24.10 14.47
CA GLY A 215 -17.54 25.06 13.89
C GLY A 215 -18.54 24.41 12.92
N ARG A 216 -18.11 23.42 12.12
CA ARG A 216 -19.01 22.63 11.27
C ARG A 216 -19.94 21.75 12.12
N ILE A 217 -19.44 21.09 13.15
CA ILE A 217 -20.20 20.26 14.09
C ILE A 217 -21.28 21.07 14.81
N ALA A 218 -20.95 22.29 15.28
CA ALA A 218 -21.88 23.17 16.01
C ALA A 218 -23.12 23.58 15.19
N LYS A 219 -23.01 23.55 13.86
CA LYS A 219 -24.13 23.83 12.93
C LYS A 219 -25.03 22.62 12.69
N LEU A 220 -24.62 21.40 13.09
CA LEU A 220 -25.37 20.18 12.87
C LEU A 220 -26.35 19.93 14.03
N LYS A 221 -27.61 19.71 13.67
CA LYS A 221 -28.61 19.20 14.60
C LYS A 221 -28.46 17.71 14.81
N ASP A 222 -28.92 17.22 15.95
CA ASP A 222 -28.83 15.78 16.27
C ASP A 222 -29.69 14.94 15.32
N ASP A 223 -30.82 15.45 14.85
CA ASP A 223 -31.73 14.80 13.91
C ASP A 223 -31.28 14.88 12.44
N HIS A 224 -30.15 15.48 12.13
CA HIS A 224 -29.61 15.54 10.77
C HIS A 224 -29.41 14.13 10.21
N ALA A 225 -29.97 13.83 9.03
CA ALA A 225 -30.01 12.48 8.45
C ALA A 225 -28.61 11.83 8.33
N GLY A 226 -27.59 12.59 7.92
CA GLY A 226 -26.21 12.08 7.83
C GLY A 226 -25.60 11.76 9.19
N VAL A 227 -25.92 12.54 10.23
CA VAL A 227 -25.46 12.28 11.61
C VAL A 227 -26.12 11.01 12.16
N GLN A 228 -27.44 10.85 11.95
CA GLN A 228 -28.16 9.65 12.37
C GLN A 228 -27.66 8.41 11.62
N GLY A 229 -27.35 8.53 10.32
CA GLY A 229 -26.71 7.47 9.54
C GLY A 229 -25.36 7.05 10.12
N LYS A 230 -24.49 8.01 10.44
CA LYS A 230 -23.17 7.76 11.06
C LYS A 230 -23.31 7.13 12.46
N LEU A 231 -24.28 7.57 13.26
CA LEU A 231 -24.56 6.97 14.56
C LEU A 231 -24.96 5.48 14.45
N ALA A 232 -25.80 5.17 13.45
CA ALA A 232 -26.19 3.79 13.19
C ALA A 232 -24.97 2.92 12.72
N GLU A 233 -24.11 3.49 11.88
CA GLU A 233 -22.86 2.83 11.46
C GLU A 233 -21.95 2.53 12.65
N ILE A 234 -21.73 3.49 13.57
CA ILE A 234 -20.92 3.30 14.78
C ILE A 234 -21.49 2.16 15.65
N LYS A 235 -22.80 2.19 15.93
CA LYS A 235 -23.47 1.16 16.76
C LYS A 235 -23.42 -0.23 16.12
N LYS A 236 -23.39 -0.32 14.79
CA LYS A 236 -23.21 -1.59 14.05
C LYS A 236 -21.74 -2.06 14.02
N TYR A 237 -20.81 -1.11 14.02
CA TYR A 237 -19.38 -1.39 13.87
C TYR A 237 -18.79 -2.04 15.11
N VAL A 238 -19.11 -1.53 16.31
CA VAL A 238 -18.50 -1.93 17.58
C VAL A 238 -19.54 -1.95 18.70
N THR A 239 -19.34 -2.81 19.70
CA THR A 239 -20.18 -2.84 20.90
C THR A 239 -20.00 -1.54 21.70
N THR A 240 -21.09 -0.84 21.99
CA THR A 240 -21.12 0.48 22.64
C THR A 240 -21.70 0.44 24.06
N GLY A 241 -21.81 -0.75 24.67
CA GLY A 241 -22.32 -0.90 26.04
C GLY A 241 -21.49 -0.11 27.05
N GLY A 242 -22.14 0.74 27.84
CA GLY A 242 -21.46 1.59 28.82
C GLY A 242 -20.95 2.93 28.29
N VAL A 243 -21.09 3.23 26.99
CA VAL A 243 -20.76 4.53 26.40
C VAL A 243 -21.98 5.44 26.44
N PRO A 244 -21.88 6.68 26.99
CA PRO A 244 -22.98 7.62 27.03
C PRO A 244 -23.50 7.99 25.62
N ASP A 245 -24.83 8.09 25.46
CA ASP A 245 -25.44 8.49 24.18
C ASP A 245 -24.95 9.85 23.69
N ALA A 246 -24.68 10.78 24.61
CA ALA A 246 -24.11 12.09 24.27
C ALA A 246 -22.72 11.97 23.63
N ALA A 247 -21.88 11.06 24.10
CA ALA A 247 -20.56 10.80 23.50
C ALA A 247 -20.71 10.15 22.13
N LEU A 248 -21.63 9.19 21.97
CA LEU A 248 -21.94 8.57 20.67
C LEU A 248 -22.42 9.61 19.65
N MET A 249 -23.27 10.55 20.07
CA MET A 249 -23.76 11.62 19.22
C MET A 249 -22.63 12.58 18.78
N LYS A 250 -21.74 12.95 19.69
CA LYS A 250 -20.54 13.74 19.35
C LYS A 250 -19.67 13.03 18.33
N MET A 251 -19.37 11.74 18.53
CA MET A 251 -18.62 10.93 17.57
C MET A 251 -19.31 10.83 16.20
N ALA A 252 -20.64 10.68 16.18
CA ALA A 252 -21.40 10.63 14.93
C ALA A 252 -21.28 11.94 14.15
N LYS A 253 -21.39 13.10 14.82
CA LYS A 253 -21.19 14.42 14.20
C LYS A 253 -19.76 14.58 13.67
N LEU A 254 -18.76 14.20 14.47
CA LEU A 254 -17.35 14.24 14.07
C LEU A 254 -17.12 13.38 12.82
N GLY A 255 -17.57 12.13 12.84
CA GLY A 255 -17.44 11.21 11.71
C GLY A 255 -18.10 11.72 10.45
N TYR A 256 -19.31 12.29 10.56
CA TYR A 256 -20.01 12.88 9.43
C TYR A 256 -19.25 14.07 8.82
N VAL A 257 -18.73 14.97 9.66
CA VAL A 257 -17.96 16.15 9.19
C VAL A 257 -16.67 15.74 8.52
N VAL A 258 -15.93 14.75 9.07
CA VAL A 258 -14.69 14.24 8.48
C VAL A 258 -14.96 13.56 7.13
N ASP A 259 -15.95 12.68 7.05
CA ASP A 259 -16.32 11.99 5.80
C ASP A 259 -16.72 12.97 4.70
N ASP A 260 -17.54 13.99 5.04
CA ASP A 260 -17.99 15.02 4.11
C ASP A 260 -16.81 15.87 3.61
N TRP A 261 -15.90 16.29 4.50
CA TRP A 261 -14.72 17.03 4.12
C TRP A 261 -13.79 16.22 3.23
N MET A 262 -13.48 14.97 3.59
CA MET A 262 -12.63 14.09 2.77
C MET A 262 -13.20 13.91 1.36
N LYS A 263 -14.52 13.78 1.25
CA LYS A 263 -15.20 13.68 -0.04
C LYS A 263 -15.11 14.98 -0.85
N GLN A 264 -15.28 16.13 -0.22
CA GLN A 264 -15.21 17.44 -0.87
C GLN A 264 -13.81 17.76 -1.40
N THR A 265 -12.77 17.29 -0.70
CA THR A 265 -11.37 17.59 -1.00
C THR A 265 -10.63 16.45 -1.74
N ASP A 266 -11.31 15.37 -2.10
CA ASP A 266 -10.75 14.14 -2.71
C ASP A 266 -9.60 13.53 -1.89
N VAL A 267 -9.65 13.68 -0.57
CA VAL A 267 -8.73 13.06 0.38
C VAL A 267 -9.18 11.62 0.65
N LYS A 268 -8.25 10.67 0.60
CA LYS A 268 -8.55 9.23 0.80
C LYS A 268 -7.91 8.64 2.05
N VAL A 269 -6.88 9.27 2.57
CA VAL A 269 -6.14 8.83 3.75
C VAL A 269 -5.89 10.03 4.66
N SER A 270 -5.84 9.84 5.97
CA SER A 270 -5.73 10.97 6.89
C SER A 270 -4.82 10.70 8.08
N ALA A 271 -4.30 11.78 8.65
CA ALA A 271 -3.62 11.82 9.92
C ALA A 271 -4.41 12.75 10.84
N VAL A 272 -4.83 12.28 12.03
CA VAL A 272 -5.81 12.95 12.87
C VAL A 272 -5.23 13.25 14.23
N GLN A 273 -5.40 14.50 14.70
CA GLN A 273 -5.09 14.86 16.09
C GLN A 273 -6.04 14.14 17.04
N CYS A 274 -5.49 13.36 17.97
CA CYS A 274 -6.26 12.53 18.88
C CYS A 274 -6.14 12.94 20.35
N TRP A 275 -5.18 13.81 20.73
CA TRP A 275 -4.99 14.34 22.09
C TRP A 275 -4.23 15.68 22.07
N THR A 276 -4.49 16.61 23.00
CA THR A 276 -5.51 16.59 24.07
C THR A 276 -6.72 17.47 23.74
N SER A 277 -6.63 18.30 22.67
CA SER A 277 -7.66 19.30 22.33
C SER A 277 -9.01 18.68 21.99
N MET A 278 -9.02 17.48 21.42
CA MET A 278 -10.27 16.78 21.08
C MET A 278 -11.05 16.42 22.34
N GLU A 279 -10.37 15.96 23.37
CA GLU A 279 -10.96 15.60 24.66
C GLU A 279 -11.36 16.84 25.46
N GLU A 280 -10.46 17.81 25.58
CA GLU A 280 -10.68 19.01 26.43
C GLU A 280 -11.79 19.91 25.89
N TYR A 281 -11.84 20.13 24.59
CA TYR A 281 -12.75 21.11 23.97
C TYR A 281 -13.96 20.49 23.29
N PHE A 282 -13.90 19.22 22.91
CA PHE A 282 -15.02 18.55 22.28
C PHE A 282 -15.57 17.38 23.10
N GLY A 283 -14.74 16.69 23.88
CA GLY A 283 -15.14 15.70 24.88
C GLY A 283 -15.42 14.31 24.33
N VAL A 284 -14.67 13.87 23.33
CA VAL A 284 -14.54 12.48 22.88
C VAL A 284 -13.19 12.29 22.18
N VAL A 285 -12.72 11.04 22.07
CA VAL A 285 -11.56 10.69 21.22
C VAL A 285 -12.02 10.29 19.82
N PRO A 286 -11.24 10.55 18.76
CA PRO A 286 -11.60 10.24 17.36
C PRO A 286 -11.38 8.78 16.99
N CYS A 287 -10.85 7.95 17.88
CA CYS A 287 -10.30 6.61 17.58
C CYS A 287 -11.29 5.68 16.87
N THR A 288 -12.58 5.66 17.26
CA THR A 288 -13.58 4.82 16.59
C THR A 288 -13.79 5.24 15.14
N ILE A 289 -13.84 6.54 14.85
CA ILE A 289 -13.99 7.03 13.47
C ILE A 289 -12.78 6.65 12.63
N MET A 290 -11.57 6.82 13.16
CA MET A 290 -10.33 6.41 12.50
C MET A 290 -10.26 4.89 12.27
N SER A 291 -10.70 4.10 13.25
CA SER A 291 -10.82 2.65 13.15
C SER A 291 -11.76 2.23 12.01
N MET A 292 -12.94 2.87 11.91
CA MET A 292 -13.91 2.63 10.84
C MET A 292 -13.34 2.99 9.47
N MET A 293 -12.66 4.12 9.36
CA MET A 293 -11.99 4.56 8.13
C MET A 293 -10.94 3.54 7.68
N SER A 294 -10.01 3.18 8.57
CA SER A 294 -8.95 2.21 8.28
C SER A 294 -9.52 0.82 7.92
N ASN A 295 -10.62 0.41 8.57
CA ASN A 295 -11.31 -0.84 8.26
C ASN A 295 -11.94 -0.86 6.86
N ASN A 296 -12.25 0.31 6.31
CA ASN A 296 -12.78 0.52 4.97
C ASN A 296 -11.69 0.86 3.93
N LEU A 297 -10.44 0.53 4.22
CA LEU A 297 -9.25 0.81 3.38
C LEU A 297 -9.00 2.31 3.14
N LEU A 298 -9.42 3.15 4.08
CA LEU A 298 -9.14 4.58 4.15
C LEU A 298 -8.25 4.85 5.39
N PRO A 299 -6.96 4.53 5.34
CA PRO A 299 -6.06 4.65 6.49
C PRO A 299 -6.14 5.99 7.21
N ALA A 300 -6.23 5.92 8.54
CA ALA A 300 -6.27 7.09 9.42
C ALA A 300 -5.30 6.89 10.59
N ALA A 301 -4.17 7.62 10.58
CA ALA A 301 -3.14 7.56 11.61
C ALA A 301 -3.42 8.55 12.75
N CYS A 302 -3.02 8.20 13.97
CA CYS A 302 -3.08 9.07 15.15
C CYS A 302 -1.98 10.15 15.12
N GLU A 303 -2.08 11.12 16.04
CA GLU A 303 -1.09 12.16 16.34
C GLU A 303 -0.66 13.01 15.14
N VAL A 304 -1.49 13.04 14.10
CA VAL A 304 -1.17 13.71 12.83
C VAL A 304 0.11 13.11 12.19
N ASP A 305 0.32 11.80 12.34
CA ASP A 305 1.43 11.09 11.72
C ASP A 305 1.18 10.84 10.23
N VAL A 306 1.49 11.84 9.41
CA VAL A 306 1.36 11.77 7.95
C VAL A 306 2.18 10.62 7.37
N CYS A 307 3.44 10.46 7.80
CA CYS A 307 4.29 9.36 7.31
C CYS A 307 3.79 7.98 7.76
N GLY A 308 3.22 7.88 8.96
CA GLY A 308 2.51 6.68 9.42
C GLY A 308 1.31 6.36 8.54
N THR A 309 0.52 7.38 8.16
CA THR A 309 -0.59 7.23 7.21
C THR A 309 -0.10 6.69 5.85
N LEU A 310 1.01 7.20 5.31
CA LEU A 310 1.61 6.69 4.07
C LEU A 310 2.01 5.22 4.20
N SER A 311 2.61 4.85 5.34
CA SER A 311 3.01 3.47 5.62
C SER A 311 1.80 2.53 5.67
N MET A 312 0.75 2.94 6.37
CA MET A 312 -0.52 2.21 6.41
C MET A 312 -1.13 2.06 5.01
N HIS A 313 -1.09 3.14 4.21
CA HIS A 313 -1.68 3.14 2.86
C HIS A 313 -0.94 2.20 1.91
N ALA A 314 0.38 2.19 1.92
CA ALA A 314 1.18 1.28 1.11
C ALA A 314 0.86 -0.20 1.42
N LEU A 315 0.76 -0.57 2.71
CA LEU A 315 0.36 -1.91 3.13
C LEU A 315 -1.07 -2.26 2.70
N ALA A 316 -2.01 -1.32 2.85
CA ALA A 316 -3.40 -1.51 2.41
C ALA A 316 -3.51 -1.67 0.89
N LEU A 317 -2.78 -0.89 0.10
CA LEU A 317 -2.71 -1.01 -1.35
C LEU A 317 -2.10 -2.35 -1.79
N ALA A 318 -1.01 -2.78 -1.14
CA ALA A 318 -0.35 -4.03 -1.48
C ALA A 318 -1.25 -5.25 -1.27
N SER A 319 -1.90 -5.31 -0.13
CA SER A 319 -2.65 -6.49 0.34
C SER A 319 -4.15 -6.43 0.07
N GLN A 320 -4.72 -5.24 -0.13
CA GLN A 320 -6.16 -4.97 -0.13
C GLN A 320 -6.84 -5.37 1.20
N THR A 321 -6.09 -5.30 2.30
CA THR A 321 -6.59 -5.53 3.67
C THR A 321 -6.36 -4.32 4.57
N PRO A 322 -7.19 -4.11 5.60
CA PRO A 322 -7.00 -3.03 6.54
C PRO A 322 -5.63 -3.02 7.19
N SER A 323 -5.06 -1.85 7.38
CA SER A 323 -3.81 -1.62 8.08
C SER A 323 -4.03 -0.80 9.36
N ALA A 324 -3.15 -0.96 10.33
CA ALA A 324 -3.15 -0.24 11.60
C ALA A 324 -1.81 0.45 11.82
N LEU A 325 -1.82 1.54 12.60
CA LEU A 325 -0.62 2.13 13.19
C LEU A 325 -0.47 1.61 14.61
N LEU A 326 0.73 1.19 14.98
CA LEU A 326 1.10 0.61 16.26
C LEU A 326 2.41 1.22 16.73
N ASP A 327 2.66 1.14 18.05
CA ASP A 327 3.96 1.44 18.65
C ASP A 327 4.79 0.16 18.76
N TRP A 328 6.08 0.23 18.47
CA TRP A 328 7.06 -0.67 19.07
C TRP A 328 7.13 -0.32 20.56
N ASN A 329 6.38 -1.03 21.40
CA ASN A 329 6.07 -0.54 22.72
C ASN A 329 6.98 -1.12 23.81
N ASN A 330 7.01 -2.45 23.97
CA ASN A 330 7.77 -3.12 25.03
C ASN A 330 8.36 -4.45 24.58
N ASN A 331 9.33 -4.95 25.33
CA ASN A 331 9.73 -6.34 25.29
C ASN A 331 8.58 -7.26 25.74
N TYR A 332 8.62 -8.49 25.32
CA TYR A 332 7.73 -9.54 25.82
C TYR A 332 8.54 -10.59 26.61
N GLY A 333 8.61 -10.43 27.92
CA GLY A 333 9.49 -11.23 28.77
C GLY A 333 10.95 -11.13 28.33
N ASP A 334 11.66 -12.26 28.30
CA ASP A 334 13.07 -12.36 27.92
C ASP A 334 13.24 -12.90 26.48
N ASP A 335 12.17 -13.05 25.70
CA ASP A 335 12.23 -13.55 24.34
C ASP A 335 12.74 -12.44 23.38
N PRO A 336 13.96 -12.60 22.78
CA PRO A 336 14.57 -11.56 21.98
C PRO A 336 13.86 -11.32 20.63
N ASP A 337 13.05 -12.27 20.15
CA ASP A 337 12.33 -12.18 18.88
C ASP A 337 10.86 -11.75 19.06
N LYS A 338 10.44 -11.44 20.29
CA LYS A 338 9.09 -10.98 20.58
C LYS A 338 9.06 -9.56 21.16
N ALA A 339 8.05 -8.82 20.75
CA ALA A 339 7.74 -7.49 21.30
C ALA A 339 6.24 -7.30 21.49
N VAL A 340 5.88 -6.39 22.38
CA VAL A 340 4.51 -5.88 22.49
C VAL A 340 4.35 -4.74 21.49
N CYS A 341 3.36 -4.85 20.61
CA CYS A 341 2.86 -3.73 19.83
C CYS A 341 1.57 -3.22 20.45
N PHE A 342 1.46 -1.91 20.55
CA PHE A 342 0.37 -1.23 21.26
C PHE A 342 -0.11 0.00 20.48
N HIS A 343 -1.37 0.36 20.68
CA HIS A 343 -1.88 1.72 20.44
C HIS A 343 -3.08 1.98 21.35
N CYS A 344 -3.41 3.25 21.57
CA CYS A 344 -4.38 3.69 22.58
C CYS A 344 -5.89 3.49 22.39
N SER A 345 -6.68 3.24 21.37
CA SER A 345 -6.40 2.61 20.10
C SER A 345 -7.43 3.03 19.04
N ASN A 346 -6.98 3.09 17.82
CA ASN A 346 -7.78 3.33 16.60
C ASN A 346 -7.64 2.18 15.59
N LEU A 347 -7.19 1.00 16.03
CA LEU A 347 -6.99 -0.14 15.15
C LEU A 347 -8.31 -0.55 14.48
N PRO A 348 -8.28 -0.95 13.19
CA PRO A 348 -9.49 -1.41 12.51
C PRO A 348 -10.05 -2.68 13.15
N LYS A 349 -11.39 -2.81 13.16
CA LYS A 349 -12.09 -3.99 13.68
C LYS A 349 -11.51 -5.31 13.15
N HIS A 350 -11.02 -5.32 11.92
CA HIS A 350 -10.37 -6.47 11.29
C HIS A 350 -9.22 -7.07 12.12
N PHE A 351 -8.57 -6.27 12.96
CA PHE A 351 -7.43 -6.72 13.78
C PHE A 351 -7.84 -7.55 14.98
N PHE A 352 -9.05 -7.39 15.48
CA PHE A 352 -9.46 -7.94 16.76
C PHE A 352 -10.17 -9.28 16.65
N GLN A 353 -10.04 -10.09 17.69
CA GLN A 353 -10.92 -11.23 17.95
C GLN A 353 -12.24 -10.74 18.51
N ASP A 354 -12.18 -10.00 19.63
CA ASP A 354 -13.29 -9.33 20.27
C ASP A 354 -12.98 -7.84 20.40
N VAL A 355 -13.95 -7.01 20.07
CA VAL A 355 -13.78 -5.57 20.05
C VAL A 355 -14.94 -4.85 20.69
N ARG A 356 -14.64 -3.86 21.53
CA ARG A 356 -15.62 -2.96 22.14
C ARG A 356 -15.15 -1.52 22.11
N MET A 357 -16.08 -0.59 22.22
CA MET A 357 -15.78 0.80 22.50
C MET A 357 -15.65 0.99 24.01
N ASP A 358 -14.64 1.78 24.40
CA ASP A 358 -14.39 2.11 25.81
C ASP A 358 -13.91 3.57 25.92
N PHE A 359 -13.55 4.01 27.12
CA PHE A 359 -12.86 5.28 27.34
C PHE A 359 -11.34 5.07 27.28
N GLN A 360 -10.61 6.11 26.99
CA GLN A 360 -9.14 6.08 26.88
C GLN A 360 -8.49 6.24 28.26
N GLU A 361 -8.03 5.14 28.85
CA GLU A 361 -7.56 5.06 30.23
C GLU A 361 -6.33 5.94 30.50
N ILE A 362 -5.42 6.08 29.52
CA ILE A 362 -4.16 6.84 29.68
C ILE A 362 -4.43 8.32 29.87
N ILE A 363 -5.36 8.90 29.10
CA ILE A 363 -5.67 10.34 29.11
C ILE A 363 -6.76 10.67 30.14
N ALA A 364 -7.58 9.71 30.52
CA ALA A 364 -8.70 9.90 31.45
C ALA A 364 -8.28 10.51 32.80
N GLY A 365 -7.07 10.20 33.28
CA GLY A 365 -6.50 10.77 34.48
C GLY A 365 -6.21 12.30 34.40
N THR A 366 -6.05 12.82 33.18
CA THR A 366 -5.73 14.23 32.94
C THR A 366 -6.98 15.06 32.61
N VAL A 367 -7.82 14.55 31.65
CA VAL A 367 -8.95 15.33 31.11
C VAL A 367 -10.32 14.81 31.59
N GLY A 368 -10.36 13.76 32.39
CA GLY A 368 -11.56 13.13 32.91
C GLY A 368 -12.11 12.04 31.99
N LYS A 369 -12.64 10.99 32.59
CA LYS A 369 -13.19 9.81 31.90
C LYS A 369 -14.28 10.18 30.89
N ASP A 370 -15.19 11.08 31.27
CA ASP A 370 -16.37 11.41 30.46
C ASP A 370 -16.01 12.13 29.13
N ASN A 371 -14.79 12.65 29.03
CA ASN A 371 -14.28 13.29 27.83
C ASN A 371 -13.47 12.35 26.93
N THR A 372 -13.28 11.08 27.30
CA THR A 372 -12.34 10.17 26.64
C THR A 372 -13.00 8.92 26.03
N PHE A 373 -14.33 8.90 25.93
CA PHE A 373 -15.03 7.80 25.23
C PHE A 373 -14.76 7.87 23.74
N GLY A 374 -14.72 6.68 23.11
CA GLY A 374 -14.57 6.52 21.67
C GLY A 374 -13.32 5.74 21.25
N THR A 375 -12.55 5.20 22.19
CA THR A 375 -11.44 4.31 21.88
C THR A 375 -11.94 2.90 21.51
N VAL A 376 -11.22 2.20 20.64
CA VAL A 376 -11.54 0.82 20.23
C VAL A 376 -10.54 -0.11 20.88
N VAL A 377 -10.99 -0.92 21.80
CA VAL A 377 -10.10 -1.78 22.61
C VAL A 377 -10.34 -3.24 22.33
N GLY A 378 -9.26 -4.00 22.35
CA GLY A 378 -9.31 -5.44 22.14
C GLY A 378 -7.93 -6.06 21.94
N ARG A 379 -7.92 -7.36 21.88
CA ARG A 379 -6.74 -8.17 21.60
C ARG A 379 -6.59 -8.37 20.09
N VAL A 380 -5.41 -8.07 19.56
CA VAL A 380 -5.07 -8.37 18.16
C VAL A 380 -5.03 -9.88 17.98
N LYS A 381 -5.73 -10.39 16.96
CA LYS A 381 -5.76 -11.82 16.63
C LYS A 381 -4.40 -12.29 16.08
N PRO A 382 -4.02 -13.56 16.26
CA PRO A 382 -2.80 -14.10 15.69
C PRO A 382 -2.89 -14.20 14.16
N GLY A 383 -1.75 -14.08 13.49
CA GLY A 383 -1.66 -14.23 12.04
C GLY A 383 -0.37 -13.64 11.47
N ALA A 384 -0.01 -14.05 10.24
CA ALA A 384 1.11 -13.47 9.53
C ALA A 384 0.88 -11.97 9.30
N MET A 385 1.96 -11.19 9.40
CA MET A 385 1.90 -9.74 9.21
C MET A 385 3.03 -9.22 8.33
N SER A 386 2.70 -8.21 7.54
CA SER A 386 3.69 -7.29 6.98
C SER A 386 3.71 -6.01 7.83
N PHE A 387 4.90 -5.43 7.99
CA PHE A 387 5.06 -4.14 8.64
C PHE A 387 5.88 -3.18 7.77
N ALA A 388 5.64 -1.89 7.94
CA ALA A 388 6.36 -0.83 7.22
C ALA A 388 6.39 0.48 8.02
N ARG A 389 7.47 1.25 7.86
CA ARG A 389 7.55 2.64 8.28
C ARG A 389 8.21 3.46 7.19
N PHE A 390 7.58 4.56 6.79
CA PHE A 390 8.19 5.61 5.97
C PHE A 390 8.45 6.85 6.84
N SER A 391 9.46 7.61 6.46
CA SER A 391 9.84 8.84 7.13
C SER A 391 10.47 9.80 6.14
N THR A 392 10.35 11.11 6.36
CA THR A 392 11.13 12.11 5.65
C THR A 392 12.44 12.39 6.39
N ASP A 393 13.55 12.40 5.68
CA ASP A 393 14.82 12.91 6.17
C ASP A 393 15.11 14.25 5.47
N ASP A 394 14.72 15.34 6.13
CA ASP A 394 14.79 16.69 5.58
C ASP A 394 16.23 17.16 5.39
N THR A 395 17.16 16.65 6.19
CA THR A 395 18.58 17.00 6.10
C THR A 395 19.27 16.31 4.94
N ALA A 396 18.87 15.08 4.64
CA ALA A 396 19.34 14.31 3.49
C ALA A 396 18.52 14.59 2.20
N GLY A 397 17.32 15.16 2.33
CA GLY A 397 16.42 15.42 1.21
C GLY A 397 15.84 14.15 0.60
N VAL A 398 15.57 13.13 1.41
CA VAL A 398 15.09 11.81 0.94
C VAL A 398 13.90 11.32 1.75
N ILE A 399 13.03 10.54 1.10
CA ILE A 399 12.09 9.69 1.79
C ILE A 399 12.77 8.34 2.01
N ARG A 400 12.73 7.87 3.25
CA ARG A 400 13.34 6.61 3.66
C ARG A 400 12.38 5.76 4.46
N GLY A 401 12.71 4.49 4.66
CA GLY A 401 11.85 3.61 5.44
C GLY A 401 12.47 2.24 5.69
N TYR A 402 11.70 1.43 6.40
CA TYR A 402 11.98 0.01 6.56
C TYR A 402 10.68 -0.79 6.37
N VAL A 403 10.85 -2.05 5.96
CA VAL A 403 9.74 -2.97 5.73
C VAL A 403 10.20 -4.39 6.02
N GLY A 404 9.27 -5.23 6.48
CA GLY A 404 9.56 -6.63 6.75
C GLY A 404 8.29 -7.43 7.05
N GLU A 405 8.48 -8.68 7.44
CA GLU A 405 7.40 -9.62 7.76
C GLU A 405 7.63 -10.26 9.13
N GLY A 406 6.53 -10.69 9.73
CA GLY A 406 6.51 -11.38 11.02
C GLY A 406 5.14 -11.98 11.27
N SER A 407 4.78 -12.13 12.53
CA SER A 407 3.44 -12.59 12.91
C SER A 407 2.98 -11.98 14.22
N PHE A 408 1.69 -11.69 14.32
CA PHE A 408 1.02 -11.55 15.60
C PHE A 408 0.82 -12.94 16.21
N THR A 409 1.06 -13.06 17.51
CA THR A 409 0.99 -14.33 18.24
C THR A 409 -0.26 -14.42 19.10
N SER A 410 -0.53 -15.62 19.64
CA SER A 410 -1.58 -15.83 20.63
C SER A 410 -1.10 -15.65 22.08
N ASP A 411 0.13 -15.19 22.28
CA ASP A 411 0.72 -15.02 23.62
C ASP A 411 -0.12 -14.10 24.50
N ALA A 412 -0.31 -14.46 25.75
CA ALA A 412 -1.15 -13.74 26.68
C ALA A 412 -0.63 -12.32 26.95
N LEU A 413 -1.54 -11.35 26.98
CA LEU A 413 -1.23 -9.98 27.30
C LEU A 413 -2.44 -9.33 27.97
N ASN A 414 -2.23 -8.77 29.15
CA ASN A 414 -3.30 -8.14 29.91
C ASN A 414 -2.97 -6.65 30.10
N THR A 415 -3.39 -5.84 29.14
CA THR A 415 -3.26 -4.37 29.20
C THR A 415 -4.39 -3.74 28.41
N PHE A 416 -4.59 -2.44 28.63
CA PHE A 416 -5.56 -1.60 27.94
C PHE A 416 -5.13 -1.36 26.47
N GLY A 417 -6.08 -0.96 25.63
CA GLY A 417 -5.84 -0.49 24.26
C GLY A 417 -6.03 -1.55 23.17
N GLY A 418 -5.48 -1.27 22.01
CA GLY A 418 -5.32 -2.22 20.92
C GLY A 418 -3.93 -2.84 20.99
N VAL A 419 -3.85 -4.11 21.37
CA VAL A 419 -2.58 -4.71 21.78
C VAL A 419 -2.36 -6.09 21.18
N GLY A 420 -1.11 -6.37 20.80
CA GLY A 420 -0.68 -7.66 20.31
C GLY A 420 0.78 -7.95 20.63
N VAL A 421 1.11 -9.21 20.79
CA VAL A 421 2.50 -9.66 20.81
C VAL A 421 2.87 -10.05 19.39
N VAL A 422 4.01 -9.52 18.91
CA VAL A 422 4.57 -9.86 17.62
C VAL A 422 5.79 -10.75 17.80
N GLN A 423 6.00 -11.61 16.81
CA GLN A 423 7.23 -12.41 16.66
C GLN A 423 7.85 -12.10 15.30
N ILE A 424 9.11 -11.67 15.31
CA ILE A 424 9.87 -11.28 14.14
C ILE A 424 11.26 -11.90 14.25
N ALA A 425 11.69 -12.60 13.21
CA ALA A 425 13.04 -13.16 13.18
C ALA A 425 14.09 -12.04 13.26
N GLU A 426 15.11 -12.23 14.08
CA GLU A 426 16.17 -11.23 14.31
C GLU A 426 15.65 -9.85 14.73
N LEU A 427 14.58 -9.79 15.52
CA LEU A 427 13.92 -8.55 15.96
C LEU A 427 14.94 -7.54 16.54
N GLN A 428 15.94 -7.99 17.29
CA GLN A 428 16.94 -7.09 17.87
C GLN A 428 17.74 -6.34 16.79
N LYS A 429 18.04 -6.95 15.63
CA LYS A 429 18.67 -6.23 14.51
C LYS A 429 17.75 -5.14 13.95
N LEU A 430 16.45 -5.41 13.85
CA LEU A 430 15.48 -4.42 13.41
C LEU A 430 15.40 -3.25 14.38
N LEU A 431 15.27 -3.51 15.69
CA LEU A 431 15.13 -2.47 16.71
C LEU A 431 16.42 -1.63 16.83
N HIS A 432 17.60 -2.24 16.72
CA HIS A 432 18.87 -1.52 16.60
C HIS A 432 18.89 -0.62 15.36
N TYR A 433 18.51 -1.15 14.19
CA TYR A 433 18.44 -0.38 12.96
C TYR A 433 17.50 0.83 13.11
N ILE A 434 16.32 0.66 13.70
CA ILE A 434 15.36 1.73 13.97
C ILE A 434 15.98 2.82 14.85
N CYS A 435 16.61 2.45 15.96
CA CYS A 435 17.23 3.39 16.88
C CYS A 435 18.45 4.10 16.29
N GLU A 436 19.35 3.37 15.65
CA GLU A 436 20.60 3.90 15.08
C GLU A 436 20.34 4.85 13.91
N ASN A 437 19.25 4.62 13.17
CA ASN A 437 18.86 5.47 12.05
C ASN A 437 17.80 6.53 12.45
N GLY A 438 17.42 6.62 13.73
CA GLY A 438 16.50 7.63 14.24
C GLY A 438 15.12 7.58 13.60
N PHE A 439 14.56 6.38 13.42
CA PHE A 439 13.17 6.22 13.03
C PHE A 439 12.23 6.41 14.23
N GLU A 440 11.00 6.72 13.91
CA GLU A 440 9.89 6.86 14.85
C GLU A 440 9.55 5.50 15.50
N HIS A 441 8.93 5.53 16.69
CA HIS A 441 8.44 4.32 17.35
C HIS A 441 7.14 3.78 16.72
N HIS A 442 6.47 4.58 15.90
CA HIS A 442 5.31 4.13 15.14
C HIS A 442 5.69 3.19 14.00
N VAL A 443 4.92 2.14 13.83
CA VAL A 443 4.99 1.19 12.71
C VAL A 443 3.60 0.89 12.19
N ALA A 444 3.43 0.89 10.88
CA ALA A 444 2.23 0.36 10.25
C ALA A 444 2.33 -1.16 10.12
N ALA A 445 1.22 -1.85 10.36
CA ALA A 445 1.13 -3.30 10.16
C ALA A 445 -0.21 -3.70 9.55
N ASN A 446 -0.24 -4.87 8.91
CA ASN A 446 -1.48 -5.53 8.49
C ASN A 446 -1.33 -7.04 8.40
N PHE A 447 -2.46 -7.75 8.29
CA PHE A 447 -2.45 -9.21 8.10
C PHE A 447 -2.21 -9.55 6.64
N SER A 448 -0.94 -9.64 6.26
CA SER A 448 -0.51 -10.02 4.92
C SER A 448 0.93 -10.53 4.91
N THR A 449 1.39 -10.96 3.73
CA THR A 449 2.77 -11.27 3.38
C THR A 449 3.14 -10.52 2.09
N THR A 450 2.96 -9.21 2.11
CA THR A 450 3.13 -8.34 0.92
C THR A 450 4.25 -7.31 1.06
N ALA A 451 5.08 -7.44 2.09
CA ALA A 451 6.19 -6.52 2.35
C ALA A 451 7.15 -6.40 1.15
N ALA A 452 7.42 -7.50 0.44
CA ALA A 452 8.27 -7.49 -0.75
C ALA A 452 7.72 -6.62 -1.88
N ALA A 453 6.39 -6.56 -2.05
CA ALA A 453 5.77 -5.69 -3.05
C ALA A 453 5.88 -4.21 -2.65
N VAL A 454 5.72 -3.89 -1.37
CA VAL A 454 5.91 -2.52 -0.84
C VAL A 454 7.36 -2.07 -1.03
N TYR A 455 8.32 -2.94 -0.70
CA TYR A 455 9.75 -2.67 -0.89
C TYR A 455 10.08 -2.38 -2.37
N GLU A 456 9.68 -3.28 -3.27
CA GLU A 456 9.93 -3.14 -4.71
C GLU A 456 9.32 -1.84 -5.26
N ALA A 457 8.07 -1.54 -4.91
CA ALA A 457 7.39 -0.32 -5.35
C ALA A 457 8.12 0.94 -4.84
N ALA A 458 8.48 0.98 -3.56
CA ALA A 458 9.13 2.11 -2.94
C ALA A 458 10.52 2.38 -3.55
N VAL A 459 11.35 1.33 -3.71
CA VAL A 459 12.70 1.47 -4.22
C VAL A 459 12.75 1.73 -5.73
N ARG A 460 12.01 0.91 -6.52
CA ARG A 460 12.11 0.93 -7.98
C ARG A 460 11.33 2.04 -8.64
N TYR A 461 10.13 2.33 -8.14
CA TYR A 461 9.17 3.19 -8.83
C TYR A 461 8.93 4.53 -8.13
N LEU A 462 9.16 4.61 -6.81
CA LEU A 462 9.04 5.86 -6.05
C LEU A 462 10.40 6.49 -5.74
N GLY A 463 11.52 5.76 -5.90
CA GLY A 463 12.86 6.27 -5.67
C GLY A 463 13.21 6.48 -4.20
N TRP A 464 12.52 5.80 -3.27
CA TRP A 464 12.72 5.92 -1.83
C TRP A 464 13.84 5.00 -1.33
N GLN A 465 14.49 5.39 -0.24
CA GLN A 465 15.55 4.61 0.39
C GLN A 465 14.95 3.66 1.43
N MET A 466 14.97 2.37 1.14
CA MET A 466 14.33 1.37 1.98
C MET A 466 15.29 0.35 2.54
N HIS A 467 15.12 0.02 3.80
CA HIS A 467 15.72 -1.14 4.44
C HIS A 467 14.75 -2.32 4.38
N TRP A 468 15.23 -3.45 3.89
CA TRP A 468 14.52 -4.73 3.96
C TRP A 468 14.96 -5.48 5.22
N HIS A 469 14.01 -5.76 6.12
CA HIS A 469 14.24 -6.62 7.26
C HIS A 469 13.77 -8.04 6.93
N GLY A 470 14.70 -8.97 6.81
CA GLY A 470 14.46 -10.37 6.47
C GLY A 470 15.72 -11.00 5.87
N ASN A 471 15.74 -12.33 5.78
CA ASN A 471 16.86 -13.12 5.22
C ASN A 471 16.92 -13.02 3.69
#